data_91cfec142b992ae7b2e1ba75ad0d105a
#
_entry.id   91cfec142b992ae7b2e1ba75ad0d105a
#
_cell.length_a   1.000
_cell.length_b   1.000
_cell.length_c   1.000
_cell.angle_alpha   90.00
_cell.angle_beta   90.00
_cell.angle_gamma   90.00
#
_symmetry.space_group_name_H-M   'P 1'
#
loop_
_entity.id
_entity.type
_entity.pdbx_description
1 polymer ?
#
loop_
_entity_poly.entity_id
_entity_poly.type
_entity_poly.pdbx_seq_one_letter_code
_entity_poly.pdbx_strand_id
1 'polypeptide(L)'
;MIDKRILKELEGIVGKKYVLTAPEDLVAYSYDGTFAERRPEVVVSPDSTEQVSQIMKLAWREEIPVVPRGMASGLAAASVPLTGGIALNLCRMNRILEIDESNFTATVETGVITQDLADAVAKKGLFYPPDPSSIKQSTIGGNAACNAGGPRCLKYGVTSDYVRGMTVVLADGRVIKTGGRAIKNVTGYNLTQLFVGSEGTLGVMTEFILKLLPLPKFARAAKAVFPRLADASVCVNKILTSGITPATIELMDETTIATIEEAMHLNLPLDVEAILIIESDGMDEKVVTDEIETIAAICRSTGAREVQVARTEAERTALWQARRAISPSLARRSPNKLGEDISIPRSAIPEAVAAIKEISRKRGLPIAIFGHAGDGNLHPNILFDKRDPAQVEKMKGAAADIFGVALRLGGTLSGEHGVGSLKRAFLEQDLGADAIDVMAAIKAALDPKNILNPGKVIPGPVPGVKELFDWSS
;
A
#
# COMPACT_ATOMS: atom_id res chain seq x y z
N MET A 1 -15.18 -15.35 23.15
CA MET A 1 -16.32 -15.72 22.27
C MET A 1 -17.44 -14.71 22.49
N ILE A 2 -17.93 -14.08 21.44
CA ILE A 2 -18.98 -13.05 21.49
C ILE A 2 -20.33 -13.74 21.80
N ASP A 3 -20.93 -13.41 22.95
CA ASP A 3 -22.19 -13.98 23.40
C ASP A 3 -23.44 -13.24 22.83
N LYS A 4 -24.63 -13.82 23.10
CA LYS A 4 -25.89 -13.24 22.59
C LYS A 4 -26.20 -11.85 23.17
N ARG A 5 -25.71 -11.50 24.36
CA ARG A 5 -25.89 -10.19 25.00
C ARG A 5 -25.10 -9.14 24.21
N ILE A 6 -23.82 -9.43 23.94
CA ILE A 6 -22.93 -8.58 23.18
C ILE A 6 -23.48 -8.35 21.75
N LEU A 7 -23.95 -9.44 21.09
CA LEU A 7 -24.57 -9.30 19.76
C LEU A 7 -25.77 -8.37 19.77
N LYS A 8 -26.67 -8.47 20.77
CA LYS A 8 -27.79 -7.55 20.90
C LYS A 8 -27.38 -6.10 21.13
N GLU A 9 -26.32 -5.85 21.91
CA GLU A 9 -25.80 -4.50 22.10
C GLU A 9 -25.24 -3.95 20.78
N LEU A 10 -24.47 -4.75 20.02
CA LEU A 10 -23.98 -4.36 18.69
C LEU A 10 -25.14 -4.09 17.71
N GLU A 11 -26.18 -4.97 17.70
CA GLU A 11 -27.39 -4.74 16.92
C GLU A 11 -28.13 -3.45 17.31
N GLY A 12 -28.11 -3.10 18.60
CA GLY A 12 -28.68 -1.84 19.11
C GLY A 12 -27.91 -0.60 18.62
N ILE A 13 -26.60 -0.71 18.42
CA ILE A 13 -25.77 0.41 17.96
C ILE A 13 -25.92 0.65 16.45
N VAL A 14 -25.76 -0.41 15.62
CA VAL A 14 -25.67 -0.24 14.17
C VAL A 14 -26.92 -0.70 13.41
N GLY A 15 -27.86 -1.39 14.08
CA GLY A 15 -28.99 -2.08 13.49
C GLY A 15 -28.65 -3.51 13.08
N LYS A 16 -29.61 -4.42 13.26
CA LYS A 16 -29.45 -5.88 13.10
C LYS A 16 -28.86 -6.29 11.74
N LYS A 17 -29.26 -5.65 10.63
CA LYS A 17 -28.77 -5.97 9.27
C LYS A 17 -27.27 -5.68 9.06
N TYR A 18 -26.63 -4.94 9.97
CA TYR A 18 -25.24 -4.54 9.91
C TYR A 18 -24.34 -5.27 10.92
N VAL A 19 -24.89 -6.32 11.53
CA VAL A 19 -24.16 -7.27 12.40
C VAL A 19 -24.28 -8.64 11.73
N LEU A 20 -23.15 -9.13 11.16
CA LEU A 20 -23.12 -10.40 10.43
C LEU A 20 -22.46 -11.46 11.30
N THR A 21 -23.11 -12.62 11.41
CA THR A 21 -22.64 -13.75 12.22
C THR A 21 -22.72 -15.08 11.46
N ALA A 22 -23.37 -15.11 10.29
CA ALA A 22 -23.49 -16.32 9.50
C ALA A 22 -22.11 -16.73 8.92
N PRO A 23 -21.74 -18.00 9.00
CA PRO A 23 -20.41 -18.48 8.55
C PRO A 23 -20.06 -18.06 7.11
N GLU A 24 -21.03 -18.06 6.21
CA GLU A 24 -20.90 -17.65 4.82
C GLU A 24 -20.56 -16.17 4.68
N ASP A 25 -21.12 -15.30 5.51
CA ASP A 25 -20.83 -13.87 5.52
C ASP A 25 -19.43 -13.61 6.09
N LEU A 26 -19.05 -14.32 7.17
CA LEU A 26 -17.77 -14.14 7.84
C LEU A 26 -16.57 -14.51 6.96
N VAL A 27 -16.73 -15.42 5.99
CA VAL A 27 -15.67 -15.79 5.03
C VAL A 27 -15.20 -14.58 4.23
N ALA A 28 -16.11 -13.71 3.77
CA ALA A 28 -15.74 -12.51 3.00
C ALA A 28 -14.87 -11.51 3.80
N TYR A 29 -14.83 -11.65 5.11
CA TYR A 29 -14.06 -10.79 6.02
C TYR A 29 -12.88 -11.51 6.68
N SER A 30 -12.55 -12.73 6.24
CA SER A 30 -11.48 -13.54 6.81
C SER A 30 -10.10 -13.29 6.20
N TYR A 31 -10.02 -12.61 5.05
CA TYR A 31 -8.79 -12.43 4.27
C TYR A 31 -8.62 -10.99 3.78
N ASP A 32 -7.47 -10.70 3.19
CA ASP A 32 -7.15 -9.47 2.47
C ASP A 32 -6.47 -9.80 1.11
N GLY A 33 -5.66 -8.91 0.55
CA GLY A 33 -4.94 -9.14 -0.70
C GLY A 33 -3.82 -10.19 -0.62
N THR A 34 -3.59 -10.77 0.56
CA THR A 34 -2.61 -11.84 0.81
C THR A 34 -3.29 -13.23 0.79
N PHE A 35 -2.51 -14.25 1.10
CA PHE A 35 -3.04 -15.62 1.32
C PHE A 35 -3.30 -15.94 2.80
N ALA A 36 -3.12 -14.98 3.70
CA ALA A 36 -3.44 -15.10 5.12
C ALA A 36 -4.95 -15.14 5.31
N GLU A 37 -5.44 -16.05 6.15
CA GLU A 37 -6.87 -16.24 6.39
C GLU A 37 -7.17 -16.55 7.86
N ARG A 38 -8.12 -15.80 8.43
CA ARG A 38 -8.71 -16.07 9.74
C ARG A 38 -10.11 -15.46 9.82
N ARG A 39 -11.10 -16.23 10.26
CA ARG A 39 -12.48 -15.72 10.41
C ARG A 39 -12.61 -14.86 11.66
N PRO A 40 -13.31 -13.70 11.56
CA PRO A 40 -13.79 -12.98 12.74
C PRO A 40 -14.89 -13.75 13.44
N GLU A 41 -15.24 -13.38 14.67
CA GLU A 41 -16.42 -13.90 15.36
C GLU A 41 -17.70 -13.16 14.93
N VAL A 42 -17.59 -11.89 14.56
CA VAL A 42 -18.66 -11.05 14.05
C VAL A 42 -18.12 -9.95 13.14
N VAL A 43 -18.92 -9.54 12.17
CA VAL A 43 -18.66 -8.33 11.38
C VAL A 43 -19.65 -7.26 11.78
N VAL A 44 -19.17 -6.05 12.07
CA VAL A 44 -19.99 -4.90 12.43
C VAL A 44 -19.69 -3.75 11.48
N SER A 45 -20.74 -3.18 10.89
CA SER A 45 -20.60 -2.11 9.89
C SER A 45 -21.27 -0.81 10.38
N PRO A 46 -20.54 0.08 11.09
CA PRO A 46 -21.03 1.39 11.51
C PRO A 46 -21.16 2.36 10.32
N ASP A 47 -21.92 3.45 10.50
CA ASP A 47 -22.07 4.55 9.54
C ASP A 47 -21.69 5.93 10.10
N SER A 48 -21.20 5.99 11.33
CA SER A 48 -20.81 7.25 11.97
C SER A 48 -19.69 7.03 13.01
N THR A 49 -18.97 8.10 13.31
CA THR A 49 -17.95 8.14 14.37
C THR A 49 -18.53 7.79 15.73
N GLU A 50 -19.77 8.20 16.01
CA GLU A 50 -20.49 7.91 17.24
C GLU A 50 -20.74 6.41 17.41
N GLN A 51 -21.17 5.73 16.35
CA GLN A 51 -21.35 4.27 16.38
C GLN A 51 -20.01 3.55 16.57
N VAL A 52 -18.93 4.00 15.91
CA VAL A 52 -17.58 3.46 16.16
C VAL A 52 -17.18 3.66 17.62
N SER A 53 -17.40 4.84 18.21
CA SER A 53 -17.14 5.11 19.62
C SER A 53 -17.90 4.16 20.55
N GLN A 54 -19.19 3.91 20.29
CA GLN A 54 -20.00 3.00 21.09
C GLN A 54 -19.53 1.53 20.97
N ILE A 55 -19.17 1.10 19.77
CA ILE A 55 -18.59 -0.23 19.53
C ILE A 55 -17.28 -0.38 20.30
N MET A 56 -16.39 0.63 20.23
CA MET A 56 -15.11 0.59 20.93
C MET A 56 -15.27 0.59 22.45
N LYS A 57 -16.23 1.35 23.02
CA LYS A 57 -16.56 1.28 24.45
C LYS A 57 -17.04 -0.09 24.88
N LEU A 58 -17.88 -0.74 24.06
CA LEU A 58 -18.32 -2.11 24.30
C LEU A 58 -17.13 -3.08 24.25
N ALA A 59 -16.33 -3.01 23.18
CA ALA A 59 -15.15 -3.86 23.00
C ALA A 59 -14.12 -3.67 24.13
N TRP A 60 -13.92 -2.43 24.56
CA TRP A 60 -13.05 -2.11 25.71
C TRP A 60 -13.55 -2.70 27.03
N ARG A 61 -14.85 -2.64 27.30
CA ARG A 61 -15.47 -3.20 28.50
C ARG A 61 -15.34 -4.72 28.55
N GLU A 62 -15.57 -5.37 27.41
CA GLU A 62 -15.63 -6.82 27.27
C GLU A 62 -14.27 -7.44 26.82
N GLU A 63 -13.23 -6.62 26.64
CA GLU A 63 -11.89 -7.01 26.16
C GLU A 63 -11.93 -7.80 24.85
N ILE A 64 -12.79 -7.37 23.91
CA ILE A 64 -12.95 -8.02 22.62
C ILE A 64 -11.99 -7.40 21.61
N PRO A 65 -11.18 -8.20 20.88
CA PRO A 65 -10.36 -7.70 19.78
C PRO A 65 -11.19 -7.05 18.69
N VAL A 66 -10.72 -5.92 18.16
CA VAL A 66 -11.33 -5.18 17.05
C VAL A 66 -10.32 -4.98 15.94
N VAL A 67 -10.65 -5.43 14.75
CA VAL A 67 -9.84 -5.25 13.54
C VAL A 67 -10.55 -4.28 12.60
N PRO A 68 -10.13 -3.00 12.55
CA PRO A 68 -10.68 -2.05 11.59
C PRO A 68 -10.31 -2.45 10.17
N ARG A 69 -11.26 -2.35 9.24
CA ARG A 69 -10.99 -2.63 7.83
C ARG A 69 -11.85 -1.80 6.89
N GLY A 70 -11.27 -1.44 5.75
CA GLY A 70 -11.97 -0.98 4.58
C GLY A 70 -12.22 -2.16 3.63
N MET A 71 -11.87 -2.01 2.36
CA MET A 71 -12.06 -3.04 1.32
C MET A 71 -11.03 -4.18 1.37
N ALA A 72 -10.08 -4.13 2.31
CA ALA A 72 -9.06 -5.16 2.51
C ALA A 72 -8.23 -5.47 1.25
N SER A 73 -7.86 -4.45 0.49
CA SER A 73 -6.95 -4.55 -0.64
C SER A 73 -5.46 -4.57 -0.25
N GLY A 74 -5.15 -4.49 1.04
CA GLY A 74 -3.78 -4.46 1.59
C GLY A 74 -3.02 -5.78 1.37
N LEU A 75 -1.68 -5.69 1.38
CA LEU A 75 -0.76 -6.78 1.03
C LEU A 75 0.17 -7.19 2.19
N ALA A 76 -0.20 -6.85 3.45
CA ALA A 76 0.59 -7.17 4.64
C ALA A 76 -0.19 -7.99 5.69
N ALA A 77 -1.39 -8.49 5.38
CA ALA A 77 -2.32 -9.15 6.29
C ALA A 77 -2.73 -8.26 7.49
N ALA A 78 -2.73 -6.93 7.31
CA ALA A 78 -3.08 -5.97 8.35
C ALA A 78 -4.57 -6.03 8.75
N SER A 79 -5.46 -6.34 7.79
CA SER A 79 -6.91 -6.41 8.01
C SER A 79 -7.44 -7.82 8.31
N VAL A 80 -6.56 -8.83 8.42
CA VAL A 80 -6.95 -10.20 8.78
C VAL A 80 -7.13 -10.31 10.29
N PRO A 81 -8.30 -10.77 10.80
CA PRO A 81 -8.60 -10.82 12.24
C PRO A 81 -7.95 -12.03 12.95
N LEU A 82 -6.63 -11.99 13.15
CA LEU A 82 -5.84 -13.11 13.67
C LEU A 82 -6.32 -13.67 15.00
N THR A 83 -6.85 -12.81 15.86
CA THR A 83 -7.36 -13.18 17.20
C THR A 83 -8.88 -13.45 17.20
N GLY A 84 -9.54 -13.43 16.04
CA GLY A 84 -11.00 -13.44 15.98
C GLY A 84 -11.59 -12.08 16.34
N GLY A 85 -12.62 -12.06 17.19
CA GLY A 85 -13.26 -10.81 17.64
C GLY A 85 -14.11 -10.12 16.58
N ILE A 86 -14.15 -8.79 16.63
CA ILE A 86 -14.95 -7.94 15.75
C ILE A 86 -14.14 -7.50 14.52
N ALA A 87 -14.58 -7.86 13.31
CA ALA A 87 -14.17 -7.18 12.11
C ALA A 87 -15.02 -5.91 11.94
N LEU A 88 -14.40 -4.76 12.17
CA LEU A 88 -15.07 -3.45 12.09
C LEU A 88 -15.00 -2.92 10.66
N ASN A 89 -16.05 -3.16 9.89
CA ASN A 89 -16.13 -2.78 8.49
C ASN A 89 -16.58 -1.32 8.32
N LEU A 90 -15.65 -0.46 7.92
CA LEU A 90 -15.86 0.98 7.82
C LEU A 90 -16.39 1.46 6.45
N CYS A 91 -16.68 0.54 5.52
CA CYS A 91 -17.05 0.89 4.14
C CYS A 91 -18.38 1.65 4.01
N ARG A 92 -19.25 1.64 5.04
CA ARG A 92 -20.49 2.44 5.06
C ARG A 92 -20.25 3.93 5.33
N MET A 93 -19.11 4.28 5.92
CA MET A 93 -18.67 5.66 6.15
C MET A 93 -17.98 6.17 4.89
N ASN A 94 -18.72 6.42 3.82
CA ASN A 94 -18.19 6.64 2.47
C ASN A 94 -18.62 7.97 1.84
N ARG A 95 -18.96 8.97 2.66
CA ARG A 95 -19.38 10.28 2.18
C ARG A 95 -18.18 11.21 1.97
N ILE A 96 -18.14 11.92 0.84
CA ILE A 96 -17.33 13.12 0.66
C ILE A 96 -18.11 14.26 1.30
N LEU A 97 -17.67 14.72 2.48
CA LEU A 97 -18.39 15.68 3.29
C LEU A 97 -18.27 17.10 2.74
N GLU A 98 -17.09 17.43 2.21
CA GLU A 98 -16.79 18.76 1.68
C GLU A 98 -15.60 18.69 0.70
N ILE A 99 -15.66 19.50 -0.37
CA ILE A 99 -14.50 19.84 -1.20
C ILE A 99 -14.40 21.37 -1.18
N ASP A 100 -13.37 21.87 -0.49
CA ASP A 100 -13.09 23.29 -0.33
C ASP A 100 -12.04 23.73 -1.37
N GLU A 101 -12.53 24.33 -2.45
CA GLU A 101 -11.70 24.78 -3.58
C GLU A 101 -10.79 25.95 -3.17
N SER A 102 -11.23 26.80 -2.24
CA SER A 102 -10.47 27.96 -1.78
C SER A 102 -9.27 27.58 -0.91
N ASN A 103 -9.40 26.54 -0.11
CA ASN A 103 -8.35 26.06 0.81
C ASN A 103 -7.60 24.83 0.27
N PHE A 104 -7.97 24.33 -0.92
CA PHE A 104 -7.39 23.13 -1.51
C PHE A 104 -7.45 21.94 -0.54
N THR A 105 -8.63 21.69 0.03
CA THR A 105 -8.85 20.56 0.93
C THR A 105 -10.12 19.80 0.60
N ALA A 106 -10.14 18.52 0.97
CA ALA A 106 -11.36 17.70 1.02
C ALA A 106 -11.53 17.13 2.42
N THR A 107 -12.75 17.16 2.94
CA THR A 107 -13.14 16.44 4.16
C THR A 107 -13.94 15.22 3.77
N VAL A 108 -13.47 14.04 4.15
CA VAL A 108 -14.05 12.77 3.72
C VAL A 108 -14.14 11.76 4.85
N GLU A 109 -15.08 10.85 4.77
CA GLU A 109 -15.15 9.69 5.65
C GLU A 109 -14.16 8.60 5.22
N THR A 110 -13.81 7.75 6.16
CA THR A 110 -12.77 6.72 6.06
C THR A 110 -13.00 5.68 4.94
N GLY A 111 -14.26 5.36 4.64
CA GLY A 111 -14.68 4.37 3.65
C GLY A 111 -14.82 4.91 2.22
N VAL A 112 -14.53 6.20 1.97
CA VAL A 112 -14.54 6.75 0.61
C VAL A 112 -13.51 6.02 -0.24
N ILE A 113 -13.92 5.53 -1.41
CA ILE A 113 -13.02 4.92 -2.38
C ILE A 113 -12.09 5.98 -2.97
N THR A 114 -10.81 5.66 -3.07
CA THR A 114 -9.78 6.61 -3.52
C THR A 114 -10.08 7.16 -4.91
N GLN A 115 -10.52 6.32 -5.86
CA GLN A 115 -10.92 6.75 -7.20
C GLN A 115 -12.11 7.69 -7.17
N ASP A 116 -13.12 7.44 -6.32
CA ASP A 116 -14.31 8.29 -6.23
C ASP A 116 -13.96 9.70 -5.75
N LEU A 117 -13.02 9.80 -4.78
CA LEU A 117 -12.48 11.09 -4.37
C LEU A 117 -11.72 11.77 -5.51
N ALA A 118 -10.81 11.04 -6.17
CA ALA A 118 -10.01 11.59 -7.29
C ALA A 118 -10.92 12.13 -8.40
N ASP A 119 -11.97 11.40 -8.77
CA ASP A 119 -12.94 11.82 -9.79
C ASP A 119 -13.78 13.03 -9.33
N ALA A 120 -14.15 13.07 -8.06
CA ALA A 120 -14.94 14.18 -7.51
C ALA A 120 -14.15 15.50 -7.48
N VAL A 121 -12.87 15.47 -7.04
CA VAL A 121 -12.04 16.66 -6.98
C VAL A 121 -11.58 17.10 -8.37
N ALA A 122 -11.35 16.15 -9.31
CA ALA A 122 -10.97 16.48 -10.69
C ALA A 122 -12.04 17.31 -11.42
N LYS A 123 -13.33 17.05 -11.18
CA LYS A 123 -14.45 17.85 -11.71
C LYS A 123 -14.40 19.32 -11.27
N LYS A 124 -13.64 19.63 -10.22
CA LYS A 124 -13.42 20.98 -9.69
C LYS A 124 -12.04 21.53 -10.04
N GLY A 125 -11.30 20.88 -10.96
CA GLY A 125 -9.95 21.28 -11.34
C GLY A 125 -8.89 21.02 -10.26
N LEU A 126 -9.21 20.14 -9.30
CA LEU A 126 -8.33 19.77 -8.21
C LEU A 126 -7.81 18.34 -8.37
N PHE A 127 -6.75 18.00 -7.65
CA PHE A 127 -6.05 16.73 -7.75
C PHE A 127 -5.73 16.17 -6.37
N TYR A 128 -6.06 14.90 -6.17
CA TYR A 128 -5.60 14.09 -5.05
C TYR A 128 -4.55 13.09 -5.56
N PRO A 129 -3.26 13.32 -5.33
CA PRO A 129 -2.18 12.57 -5.98
C PRO A 129 -1.99 11.10 -5.58
N PRO A 130 -2.20 10.67 -4.32
CA PRO A 130 -1.96 9.28 -3.96
C PRO A 130 -2.76 8.31 -4.82
N ASP A 131 -2.06 7.40 -5.52
CA ASP A 131 -2.63 6.52 -6.55
C ASP A 131 -2.17 5.06 -6.40
N PRO A 132 -2.44 4.41 -5.25
CA PRO A 132 -2.08 3.01 -5.10
C PRO A 132 -2.67 2.17 -6.23
N SER A 133 -2.00 1.08 -6.59
CA SER A 133 -2.47 0.18 -7.67
C SER A 133 -3.91 -0.32 -7.45
N SER A 134 -4.37 -0.32 -6.21
CA SER A 134 -5.74 -0.65 -5.80
C SER A 134 -6.72 0.54 -5.79
N ILE A 135 -6.38 1.68 -6.37
CA ILE A 135 -7.13 2.96 -6.30
C ILE A 135 -8.65 2.82 -6.50
N LYS A 136 -9.09 1.89 -7.37
CA LYS A 136 -10.52 1.62 -7.65
C LYS A 136 -11.24 0.83 -6.55
N GLN A 137 -10.51 0.34 -5.56
CA GLN A 137 -11.02 -0.49 -4.47
C GLN A 137 -10.59 0.01 -3.10
N SER A 138 -9.37 0.54 -2.97
CA SER A 138 -8.85 1.02 -1.69
C SER A 138 -9.68 2.19 -1.15
N THR A 139 -9.84 2.23 0.17
CA THR A 139 -10.49 3.34 0.87
C THR A 139 -9.46 4.33 1.39
N ILE A 140 -9.86 5.59 1.56
CA ILE A 140 -9.00 6.64 2.13
C ILE A 140 -8.45 6.21 3.50
N GLY A 141 -9.30 5.63 4.36
CA GLY A 141 -8.85 5.12 5.66
C GLY A 141 -7.88 3.95 5.58
N GLY A 142 -8.05 3.06 4.58
CA GLY A 142 -7.10 1.98 4.31
C GLY A 142 -5.75 2.52 3.84
N ASN A 143 -5.75 3.49 2.92
CA ASN A 143 -4.53 4.14 2.46
C ASN A 143 -3.80 4.86 3.61
N ALA A 144 -4.53 5.59 4.45
CA ALA A 144 -3.95 6.25 5.61
C ALA A 144 -3.39 5.25 6.64
N ALA A 145 -4.08 4.13 6.85
CA ALA A 145 -3.66 3.09 7.80
C ALA A 145 -2.30 2.47 7.42
N CYS A 146 -2.05 2.24 6.13
CA CYS A 146 -0.78 1.70 5.64
C CYS A 146 0.23 2.77 5.21
N ASN A 147 -0.16 4.06 5.17
CA ASN A 147 0.57 5.12 4.50
C ASN A 147 0.85 4.76 3.03
N ALA A 148 -0.17 4.33 2.32
CA ALA A 148 -0.05 3.80 0.96
C ALA A 148 0.62 4.80 0.00
N GLY A 149 1.46 4.26 -0.87
CA GLY A 149 2.12 4.98 -1.96
C GLY A 149 1.47 4.72 -3.31
N GLY A 150 2.29 4.61 -4.36
CA GLY A 150 1.89 4.35 -5.74
C GLY A 150 2.88 4.94 -6.74
N PRO A 151 2.64 4.78 -8.04
CA PRO A 151 3.56 5.20 -9.11
C PRO A 151 3.98 6.67 -9.06
N ARG A 152 3.13 7.56 -8.52
CA ARG A 152 3.37 9.02 -8.49
C ARG A 152 4.13 9.51 -7.27
N CYS A 153 4.57 8.63 -6.38
CA CYS A 153 5.26 9.03 -5.14
C CYS A 153 6.55 9.80 -5.38
N LEU A 154 7.26 9.53 -6.48
CA LEU A 154 8.46 10.25 -6.85
C LEU A 154 8.27 11.77 -6.89
N LYS A 155 7.18 12.25 -7.47
CA LYS A 155 6.88 13.69 -7.61
C LYS A 155 6.00 14.21 -6.51
N TYR A 156 5.05 13.42 -6.07
CA TYR A 156 3.95 13.89 -5.25
C TYR A 156 4.01 13.41 -3.79
N GLY A 157 4.83 12.41 -3.47
CA GLY A 157 4.87 11.82 -2.14
C GLY A 157 3.78 10.79 -1.90
N VAL A 158 3.63 10.40 -0.64
CA VAL A 158 2.76 9.31 -0.17
C VAL A 158 1.50 9.85 0.54
N THR A 159 0.63 8.98 1.02
CA THR A 159 -0.63 9.36 1.67
C THR A 159 -0.43 10.32 2.85
N SER A 160 0.63 10.13 3.68
CA SER A 160 0.92 11.01 4.82
C SER A 160 1.15 12.49 4.45
N ASP A 161 1.65 12.76 3.23
CA ASP A 161 1.89 14.12 2.75
C ASP A 161 0.58 14.88 2.45
N TYR A 162 -0.52 14.14 2.37
CA TYR A 162 -1.84 14.67 2.05
C TYR A 162 -2.82 14.68 3.23
N VAL A 163 -2.55 13.93 4.30
CA VAL A 163 -3.42 13.93 5.49
C VAL A 163 -3.05 15.13 6.38
N ARG A 164 -3.89 16.16 6.39
CA ARG A 164 -3.72 17.36 7.25
C ARG A 164 -4.36 17.23 8.61
N GLY A 165 -5.38 16.41 8.74
CA GLY A 165 -6.10 16.19 9.99
C GLY A 165 -7.03 15.01 9.89
N MET A 166 -7.47 14.52 11.03
CA MET A 166 -8.39 13.39 11.10
C MET A 166 -9.19 13.36 12.40
N THR A 167 -10.30 12.65 12.37
CA THR A 167 -11.04 12.22 13.55
C THR A 167 -10.70 10.77 13.85
N VAL A 168 -10.31 10.47 15.10
CA VAL A 168 -9.87 9.14 15.55
C VAL A 168 -10.66 8.72 16.76
N VAL A 169 -11.13 7.47 16.78
CA VAL A 169 -11.70 6.81 17.95
C VAL A 169 -10.62 5.94 18.60
N LEU A 170 -10.29 6.22 19.85
CA LEU A 170 -9.29 5.46 20.63
C LEU A 170 -9.86 4.12 21.12
N ALA A 171 -9.00 3.25 21.66
CA ALA A 171 -9.38 1.94 22.17
C ALA A 171 -10.51 2.00 23.21
N ASP A 172 -10.51 2.99 24.10
CA ASP A 172 -11.52 3.20 25.14
C ASP A 172 -12.80 3.91 24.64
N GLY A 173 -12.88 4.20 23.34
CA GLY A 173 -14.01 4.86 22.69
C GLY A 173 -14.02 6.38 22.77
N ARG A 174 -13.00 7.03 23.36
CA ARG A 174 -12.85 8.50 23.27
C ARG A 174 -12.62 8.90 21.81
N VAL A 175 -13.22 10.03 21.42
CA VAL A 175 -13.05 10.62 20.09
C VAL A 175 -12.12 11.81 20.20
N ILE A 176 -11.09 11.84 19.39
CA ILE A 176 -10.14 12.95 19.29
C ILE A 176 -10.09 13.48 17.85
N LYS A 177 -9.74 14.75 17.72
CA LYS A 177 -9.43 15.39 16.44
C LYS A 177 -7.97 15.81 16.42
N THR A 178 -7.29 15.55 15.33
CA THR A 178 -5.88 15.92 15.15
C THR A 178 -5.71 16.76 13.90
N GLY A 179 -4.71 17.65 13.88
CA GLY A 179 -4.44 18.49 12.73
C GLY A 179 -5.57 19.50 12.44
N GLY A 180 -5.81 19.76 11.14
CA GLY A 180 -6.84 20.69 10.69
C GLY A 180 -6.59 21.24 9.29
N ARG A 181 -7.37 22.27 8.89
CA ARG A 181 -7.28 22.87 7.54
C ARG A 181 -6.10 23.83 7.37
N ALA A 182 -5.56 24.37 8.49
CA ALA A 182 -4.44 25.31 8.45
C ALA A 182 -3.20 24.65 7.84
N ILE A 183 -2.49 25.40 6.96
CA ILE A 183 -1.27 24.90 6.31
C ILE A 183 -0.14 24.72 7.35
N LYS A 184 -0.03 25.63 8.30
CA LYS A 184 0.96 25.57 9.39
C LYS A 184 0.26 25.22 10.70
N ASN A 185 0.72 24.19 11.39
CA ASN A 185 0.26 23.82 12.71
C ASN A 185 1.42 23.19 13.50
N VAL A 186 1.84 23.86 14.57
CA VAL A 186 2.88 23.38 15.50
C VAL A 186 2.34 23.30 16.95
N THR A 187 1.01 23.20 17.09
CA THR A 187 0.33 23.14 18.37
C THR A 187 0.37 21.72 18.93
N GLY A 188 1.34 21.43 19.76
CA GLY A 188 1.54 20.11 20.37
C GLY A 188 2.23 19.09 19.46
N TYR A 189 2.20 17.82 19.88
CA TYR A 189 2.77 16.72 19.08
C TYR A 189 1.96 16.48 17.82
N ASN A 190 2.63 16.05 16.76
CA ASN A 190 1.98 15.71 15.49
C ASN A 190 1.29 14.33 15.57
N LEU A 191 0.14 14.29 16.24
CA LEU A 191 -0.64 13.06 16.37
C LEU A 191 -1.20 12.59 15.02
N THR A 192 -1.44 13.50 14.07
CA THR A 192 -1.90 13.11 12.73
C THR A 192 -0.93 12.14 12.08
N GLN A 193 0.37 12.46 12.09
CA GLN A 193 1.40 11.60 11.52
C GLN A 193 1.64 10.33 12.35
N LEU A 194 1.35 10.34 13.67
CA LEU A 194 1.43 9.14 14.49
C LEU A 194 0.36 8.08 14.11
N PHE A 195 -0.84 8.52 13.73
CA PHE A 195 -1.91 7.60 13.33
C PHE A 195 -1.80 7.11 11.88
N VAL A 196 -1.22 7.91 10.96
CA VAL A 196 -0.94 7.46 9.60
C VAL A 196 0.14 6.38 9.64
N GLY A 197 -0.08 5.26 8.94
CA GLY A 197 0.82 4.10 8.97
C GLY A 197 0.69 3.21 10.22
N SER A 198 -0.26 3.51 11.13
CA SER A 198 -0.47 2.71 12.34
C SER A 198 -1.24 1.39 12.12
N GLU A 199 -1.75 1.14 10.93
CA GLU A 199 -2.50 -0.07 10.55
C GLU A 199 -3.66 -0.41 11.50
N GLY A 200 -4.30 0.62 12.07
CA GLY A 200 -5.43 0.46 13.00
C GLY A 200 -5.03 -0.06 14.39
N THR A 201 -3.74 -0.07 14.73
CA THR A 201 -3.27 -0.54 16.05
C THR A 201 -3.35 0.52 17.15
N LEU A 202 -3.38 1.81 16.78
CA LEU A 202 -3.38 2.93 17.74
C LEU A 202 -4.76 3.60 17.88
N GLY A 203 -5.64 3.45 16.91
CA GLY A 203 -6.98 4.02 16.88
C GLY A 203 -7.72 3.69 15.59
N VAL A 204 -9.04 3.94 15.58
CA VAL A 204 -9.91 3.82 14.41
C VAL A 204 -10.09 5.19 13.79
N MET A 205 -9.47 5.42 12.63
CA MET A 205 -9.61 6.68 11.89
C MET A 205 -10.96 6.70 11.17
N THR A 206 -11.78 7.73 11.39
CA THR A 206 -13.16 7.78 10.89
C THR A 206 -13.40 8.87 9.86
N GLU A 207 -12.66 9.99 9.94
CA GLU A 207 -12.75 11.10 9.00
C GLU A 207 -11.37 11.68 8.72
N PHE A 208 -11.20 12.28 7.54
CA PHE A 208 -9.93 12.89 7.12
C PHE A 208 -10.14 14.29 6.54
N ILE A 209 -9.22 15.19 6.84
CA ILE A 209 -9.02 16.45 6.11
C ILE A 209 -7.80 16.22 5.22
N LEU A 210 -8.01 16.21 3.91
CA LEU A 210 -7.00 15.91 2.91
C LEU A 210 -6.57 17.18 2.18
N LYS A 211 -5.27 17.31 1.92
CA LYS A 211 -4.71 18.33 1.03
C LYS A 211 -4.99 17.95 -0.43
N LEU A 212 -5.30 18.94 -1.23
CA LEU A 212 -5.44 18.84 -2.67
C LEU A 212 -4.42 19.73 -3.37
N LEU A 213 -4.17 19.46 -4.65
CA LEU A 213 -3.35 20.26 -5.55
C LEU A 213 -4.19 20.72 -6.74
N PRO A 214 -3.75 21.72 -7.52
CA PRO A 214 -4.29 21.96 -8.85
C PRO A 214 -4.12 20.74 -9.75
N LEU A 215 -5.15 20.39 -10.52
CA LEU A 215 -5.10 19.27 -11.45
C LEU A 215 -4.11 19.58 -12.59
N PRO A 216 -3.08 18.73 -12.81
CA PRO A 216 -2.20 18.86 -13.98
C PRO A 216 -2.99 18.82 -15.29
N LYS A 217 -2.74 19.78 -16.18
CA LYS A 217 -3.47 19.90 -17.45
C LYS A 217 -2.88 19.03 -18.56
N PHE A 218 -1.59 18.76 -18.47
CA PHE A 218 -0.84 18.06 -19.52
C PHE A 218 -0.05 16.91 -18.90
N ALA A 219 0.00 15.80 -19.63
CA ALA A 219 0.86 14.66 -19.31
C ALA A 219 1.42 14.07 -20.60
N ARG A 220 2.67 13.60 -20.56
CA ARG A 220 3.36 12.92 -21.66
C ARG A 220 4.08 11.70 -21.10
N ALA A 221 4.10 10.61 -21.86
CA ALA A 221 4.76 9.38 -21.44
C ALA A 221 5.76 8.90 -22.50
N ALA A 222 6.78 8.19 -22.01
CA ALA A 222 7.73 7.48 -22.83
C ALA A 222 7.90 6.04 -22.31
N LYS A 223 8.10 5.10 -23.24
CA LYS A 223 8.58 3.74 -22.98
C LYS A 223 10.03 3.65 -23.46
N ALA A 224 10.90 3.10 -22.64
CA ALA A 224 12.28 2.83 -23.01
C ALA A 224 12.64 1.36 -22.73
N VAL A 225 13.24 0.69 -23.72
CA VAL A 225 13.57 -0.73 -23.69
C VAL A 225 15.08 -0.87 -23.55
N PHE A 226 15.54 -1.57 -22.51
CA PHE A 226 16.97 -1.74 -22.22
C PHE A 226 17.41 -3.19 -22.34
N PRO A 227 18.44 -3.49 -23.17
CA PRO A 227 19.06 -4.81 -23.18
C PRO A 227 19.64 -5.21 -21.84
N ARG A 228 20.12 -4.25 -21.03
CA ARG A 228 20.70 -4.49 -19.70
C ARG A 228 20.00 -3.64 -18.63
N LEU A 229 19.65 -4.26 -17.53
CA LEU A 229 19.04 -3.60 -16.37
C LEU A 229 19.95 -2.50 -15.78
N ALA A 230 21.26 -2.73 -15.76
CA ALA A 230 22.23 -1.76 -15.28
C ALA A 230 22.13 -0.42 -16.03
N ASP A 231 21.93 -0.46 -17.35
CA ASP A 231 21.78 0.74 -18.17
C ASP A 231 20.48 1.48 -17.86
N ALA A 232 19.38 0.75 -17.60
CA ALA A 232 18.11 1.33 -17.16
C ALA A 232 18.28 2.09 -15.82
N SER A 233 19.02 1.54 -14.87
CA SER A 233 19.27 2.21 -13.59
C SER A 233 20.14 3.44 -13.72
N VAL A 234 21.18 3.40 -14.58
CA VAL A 234 21.98 4.59 -14.92
C VAL A 234 21.08 5.66 -15.55
N CYS A 235 20.13 5.25 -16.41
CA CYS A 235 19.16 6.13 -17.02
C CYS A 235 18.30 6.84 -15.97
N VAL A 236 17.72 6.11 -15.02
CA VAL A 236 16.91 6.66 -13.93
C VAL A 236 17.70 7.73 -13.16
N ASN A 237 18.92 7.42 -12.75
CA ASN A 237 19.76 8.37 -12.03
C ASN A 237 20.08 9.64 -12.86
N LYS A 238 20.38 9.48 -14.16
CA LYS A 238 20.62 10.63 -15.04
C LYS A 238 19.39 11.50 -15.25
N ILE A 239 18.19 10.92 -15.36
CA ILE A 239 16.94 11.68 -15.45
C ILE A 239 16.79 12.55 -14.20
N LEU A 240 16.90 11.96 -13.01
CA LEU A 240 16.69 12.67 -11.75
C LEU A 240 17.77 13.74 -11.48
N THR A 241 19.02 13.51 -11.90
CA THR A 241 20.10 14.49 -11.76
C THR A 241 20.08 15.56 -12.84
N SER A 242 19.26 15.44 -13.90
CA SER A 242 19.09 16.48 -14.90
C SER A 242 18.20 17.66 -14.45
N GLY A 243 17.64 17.58 -13.25
CA GLY A 243 16.72 18.58 -12.70
C GLY A 243 15.25 18.34 -13.06
N ILE A 244 14.96 17.26 -13.81
CA ILE A 244 13.57 16.85 -14.11
C ILE A 244 13.09 15.93 -13.03
N THR A 245 11.87 16.19 -12.51
CA THR A 245 11.17 15.29 -11.60
C THR A 245 9.93 14.73 -12.31
N PRO A 246 10.04 13.56 -12.98
CA PRO A 246 8.90 12.93 -13.62
C PRO A 246 7.79 12.61 -12.61
N ALA A 247 6.54 12.57 -13.09
CA ALA A 247 5.42 12.11 -12.26
C ALA A 247 5.64 10.68 -11.81
N THR A 248 6.23 9.84 -12.68
CA THR A 248 6.49 8.42 -12.39
C THR A 248 7.63 7.88 -13.26
N ILE A 249 8.37 6.90 -12.72
CA ILE A 249 9.32 6.04 -13.46
C ILE A 249 9.11 4.60 -13.00
N GLU A 250 8.47 3.80 -13.83
CA GLU A 250 8.16 2.39 -13.58
C GLU A 250 9.17 1.47 -14.25
N LEU A 251 9.59 0.43 -13.54
CA LEU A 251 10.49 -0.63 -14.01
C LEU A 251 9.74 -1.95 -14.13
N MET A 252 10.02 -2.72 -15.17
CA MET A 252 9.65 -4.13 -15.31
C MET A 252 10.89 -4.92 -15.72
N ASP A 253 11.20 -6.02 -15.01
CA ASP A 253 12.30 -6.93 -15.35
C ASP A 253 11.90 -7.95 -16.42
N GLU A 254 12.86 -8.73 -16.91
CA GLU A 254 12.65 -9.75 -17.94
C GLU A 254 11.60 -10.80 -17.56
N THR A 255 11.54 -11.21 -16.28
CA THR A 255 10.55 -12.20 -15.81
C THR A 255 9.14 -11.62 -15.84
N THR A 256 8.99 -10.36 -15.46
CA THR A 256 7.74 -9.62 -15.54
C THR A 256 7.30 -9.42 -16.98
N ILE A 257 8.22 -9.00 -17.87
CA ILE A 257 7.97 -8.81 -19.31
C ILE A 257 7.48 -10.12 -19.94
N ALA A 258 8.21 -11.22 -19.72
CA ALA A 258 7.83 -12.53 -20.25
C ALA A 258 6.47 -13.00 -19.73
N THR A 259 6.17 -12.77 -18.45
CA THR A 259 4.87 -13.15 -17.87
C THR A 259 3.70 -12.37 -18.47
N ILE A 260 3.89 -11.08 -18.75
CA ILE A 260 2.87 -10.24 -19.40
C ILE A 260 2.68 -10.70 -20.86
N GLU A 261 3.77 -10.91 -21.59
CA GLU A 261 3.70 -11.30 -23.00
C GLU A 261 3.01 -12.66 -23.19
N GLU A 262 3.34 -13.64 -22.33
CA GLU A 262 2.67 -14.94 -22.30
C GLU A 262 1.16 -14.84 -22.09
N ALA A 263 0.72 -13.90 -21.22
CA ALA A 263 -0.68 -13.77 -20.83
C ALA A 263 -1.50 -12.88 -21.78
N MET A 264 -0.89 -11.85 -22.36
CA MET A 264 -1.59 -10.72 -23.00
C MET A 264 -1.23 -10.50 -24.47
N HIS A 265 -0.12 -11.08 -24.96
CA HIS A 265 0.35 -10.96 -26.35
C HIS A 265 0.44 -9.50 -26.85
N LEU A 266 1.17 -8.66 -26.07
CA LEU A 266 1.34 -7.22 -26.34
C LEU A 266 2.50 -6.92 -27.27
N ASN A 267 3.18 -7.94 -27.84
CA ASN A 267 4.39 -7.84 -28.63
C ASN A 267 5.56 -7.17 -27.87
N LEU A 268 5.70 -7.52 -26.59
CA LEU A 268 6.82 -7.06 -25.78
C LEU A 268 8.10 -7.80 -26.17
N PRO A 269 9.27 -7.13 -26.19
CA PRO A 269 10.54 -7.78 -26.49
C PRO A 269 10.95 -8.71 -25.35
N LEU A 270 11.31 -9.96 -25.67
CA LEU A 270 11.69 -11.00 -24.71
C LEU A 270 13.22 -11.16 -24.56
N ASP A 271 14.00 -10.45 -25.37
CA ASP A 271 15.46 -10.46 -25.40
C ASP A 271 16.08 -9.22 -24.72
N VAL A 272 15.43 -8.73 -23.66
CA VAL A 272 15.81 -7.53 -22.90
C VAL A 272 15.67 -7.77 -21.40
N GLU A 273 16.46 -7.04 -20.59
CA GLU A 273 16.43 -7.19 -19.15
C GLU A 273 15.48 -6.19 -18.45
N ALA A 274 15.16 -5.05 -19.12
CA ALA A 274 14.30 -4.06 -18.50
C ALA A 274 13.47 -3.24 -19.50
N ILE A 275 12.27 -2.86 -19.07
CA ILE A 275 11.47 -1.79 -19.69
C ILE A 275 11.19 -0.73 -18.63
N LEU A 276 11.41 0.54 -18.99
CA LEU A 276 10.96 1.70 -18.22
C LEU A 276 9.72 2.31 -18.88
N ILE A 277 8.75 2.71 -18.05
CA ILE A 277 7.64 3.59 -18.44
C ILE A 277 7.78 4.85 -17.60
N ILE A 278 7.87 6.00 -18.27
CA ILE A 278 8.17 7.28 -17.64
C ILE A 278 7.08 8.26 -18.03
N GLU A 279 6.53 8.99 -17.07
CA GLU A 279 5.53 10.02 -17.33
C GLU A 279 5.96 11.35 -16.70
N SER A 280 5.83 12.43 -17.44
CA SER A 280 5.92 13.81 -16.94
C SER A 280 4.56 14.48 -17.05
N ASP A 281 4.19 15.28 -16.05
CA ASP A 281 2.93 16.03 -16.01
C ASP A 281 3.13 17.45 -15.47
N GLY A 282 2.20 18.36 -15.81
CA GLY A 282 2.29 19.74 -15.37
C GLY A 282 1.19 20.64 -15.90
N MET A 283 1.36 21.95 -15.66
CA MET A 283 0.40 23.00 -16.04
C MET A 283 0.70 23.62 -17.41
N ASP A 284 1.92 23.44 -17.94
CA ASP A 284 2.39 24.01 -19.20
C ASP A 284 2.74 22.90 -20.19
N GLU A 285 2.11 22.91 -21.36
CA GLU A 285 2.28 21.86 -22.36
C GLU A 285 3.70 21.81 -22.93
N LYS A 286 4.29 23.00 -23.15
CA LYS A 286 5.63 23.09 -23.72
C LYS A 286 6.66 22.51 -22.72
N VAL A 287 6.55 22.86 -21.44
CA VAL A 287 7.44 22.36 -20.40
C VAL A 287 7.37 20.84 -20.33
N VAL A 288 6.15 20.26 -20.24
CA VAL A 288 5.95 18.81 -20.17
C VAL A 288 6.47 18.10 -21.42
N THR A 289 6.33 18.74 -22.60
CA THR A 289 6.85 18.19 -23.87
C THR A 289 8.39 18.23 -23.90
N ASP A 290 9.00 19.35 -23.52
CA ASP A 290 10.45 19.49 -23.46
C ASP A 290 11.07 18.51 -22.45
N GLU A 291 10.42 18.31 -21.30
CA GLU A 291 10.84 17.33 -20.29
C GLU A 291 10.84 15.90 -20.85
N ILE A 292 9.76 15.44 -21.47
CA ILE A 292 9.67 14.06 -21.97
C ILE A 292 10.62 13.80 -23.14
N GLU A 293 10.89 14.80 -24.01
CA GLU A 293 11.89 14.67 -25.06
C GLU A 293 13.30 14.64 -24.49
N THR A 294 13.60 15.41 -23.46
CA THR A 294 14.87 15.34 -22.73
C THR A 294 15.06 13.97 -22.08
N ILE A 295 14.04 13.44 -21.42
CA ILE A 295 14.02 12.09 -20.86
C ILE A 295 14.30 11.05 -21.95
N ALA A 296 13.61 11.17 -23.10
CA ALA A 296 13.82 10.26 -24.23
C ALA A 296 15.26 10.31 -24.77
N ALA A 297 15.88 11.52 -24.82
CA ALA A 297 17.27 11.68 -25.21
C ALA A 297 18.24 11.04 -24.20
N ILE A 298 17.97 11.19 -22.90
CA ILE A 298 18.73 10.53 -21.83
C ILE A 298 18.62 9.02 -21.97
N CYS A 299 17.43 8.45 -22.18
CA CYS A 299 17.24 7.02 -22.38
C CYS A 299 18.10 6.49 -23.56
N ARG A 300 18.06 7.17 -24.71
CA ARG A 300 18.89 6.80 -25.87
C ARG A 300 20.39 6.87 -25.55
N SER A 301 20.84 7.91 -24.86
CA SER A 301 22.26 8.10 -24.51
C SER A 301 22.78 7.11 -23.46
N THR A 302 21.88 6.43 -22.76
CA THR A 302 22.20 5.45 -21.70
C THR A 302 22.01 4.00 -22.13
N GLY A 303 21.82 3.75 -23.42
CA GLY A 303 21.80 2.38 -23.97
C GLY A 303 20.40 1.79 -24.19
N ALA A 304 19.34 2.61 -24.15
CA ALA A 304 18.04 2.12 -24.58
C ALA A 304 18.06 1.72 -26.06
N ARG A 305 17.65 0.50 -26.36
CA ARG A 305 17.53 -0.04 -27.73
C ARG A 305 16.37 0.61 -28.50
N GLU A 306 15.28 0.89 -27.77
CA GLU A 306 14.07 1.50 -28.31
C GLU A 306 13.57 2.56 -27.31
N VAL A 307 13.14 3.70 -27.83
CA VAL A 307 12.47 4.74 -27.07
C VAL A 307 11.26 5.21 -27.85
N GLN A 308 10.08 5.00 -27.29
CA GLN A 308 8.79 5.42 -27.85
C GLN A 308 8.20 6.52 -26.98
N VAL A 309 7.99 7.71 -27.55
CA VAL A 309 7.28 8.84 -26.90
C VAL A 309 5.84 8.84 -27.40
N ALA A 310 4.88 8.82 -26.48
CA ALA A 310 3.46 8.92 -26.78
C ALA A 310 3.11 10.35 -27.22
N ARG A 311 2.51 10.49 -28.40
CA ARG A 311 2.07 11.77 -28.99
C ARG A 311 0.61 12.08 -28.71
N THR A 312 -0.18 11.04 -28.41
CA THR A 312 -1.62 11.12 -28.15
C THR A 312 -1.99 10.46 -26.84
N GLU A 313 -3.15 10.78 -26.31
CA GLU A 313 -3.70 10.14 -25.11
C GLU A 313 -3.92 8.62 -25.30
N ALA A 314 -4.31 8.22 -26.51
CA ALA A 314 -4.47 6.81 -26.83
C ALA A 314 -3.13 6.05 -26.76
N GLU A 315 -2.05 6.63 -27.32
CA GLU A 315 -0.71 6.07 -27.24
C GLU A 315 -0.21 6.01 -25.78
N ARG A 316 -0.42 7.09 -25.00
CA ARG A 316 -0.10 7.12 -23.58
C ARG A 316 -0.80 5.99 -22.83
N THR A 317 -2.09 5.81 -23.06
CA THR A 317 -2.88 4.73 -22.46
C THR A 317 -2.34 3.35 -22.84
N ALA A 318 -1.91 3.16 -24.10
CA ALA A 318 -1.33 1.91 -24.57
C ALA A 318 0.02 1.59 -23.90
N LEU A 319 0.90 2.57 -23.69
CA LEU A 319 2.15 2.36 -22.96
C LEU A 319 1.92 1.84 -21.54
N TRP A 320 0.89 2.34 -20.85
CA TRP A 320 0.52 1.89 -19.53
C TRP A 320 -0.17 0.52 -19.48
N GLN A 321 -0.59 -0.03 -20.63
CA GLN A 321 -1.32 -1.30 -20.68
C GLN A 321 -0.47 -2.45 -20.11
N ALA A 322 0.81 -2.54 -20.48
CA ALA A 322 1.72 -3.55 -19.96
C ALA A 322 1.84 -3.49 -18.43
N ARG A 323 2.02 -2.28 -17.87
CA ARG A 323 2.14 -2.07 -16.42
C ARG A 323 0.87 -2.49 -15.67
N ARG A 324 -0.30 -2.16 -16.20
CA ARG A 324 -1.59 -2.56 -15.61
C ARG A 324 -1.85 -4.06 -15.71
N ALA A 325 -1.27 -4.74 -16.68
CA ALA A 325 -1.42 -6.17 -16.90
C ALA A 325 -0.59 -7.04 -15.94
N ILE A 326 0.37 -6.49 -15.19
CA ILE A 326 1.31 -7.28 -14.36
C ILE A 326 0.55 -8.19 -13.38
N SER A 327 -0.27 -7.62 -12.50
CA SER A 327 -0.91 -8.40 -11.43
C SER A 327 -1.84 -9.51 -11.96
N PRO A 328 -2.73 -9.26 -12.96
CA PRO A 328 -3.53 -10.32 -13.54
C PRO A 328 -2.70 -11.38 -14.30
N SER A 329 -1.59 -11.00 -14.94
CA SER A 329 -0.71 -11.95 -15.62
C SER A 329 0.01 -12.88 -14.65
N LEU A 330 0.52 -12.35 -13.54
CA LEU A 330 1.12 -13.15 -12.47
C LEU A 330 0.12 -14.15 -11.86
N ALA A 331 -1.13 -13.72 -11.66
CA ALA A 331 -2.19 -14.59 -11.14
C ALA A 331 -2.58 -15.75 -12.09
N ARG A 332 -2.35 -15.58 -13.40
CA ARG A 332 -2.53 -16.67 -14.39
C ARG A 332 -1.36 -17.65 -14.40
N ARG A 333 -0.16 -17.16 -14.10
CA ARG A 333 1.07 -17.99 -14.15
C ARG A 333 1.24 -18.89 -12.92
N SER A 334 0.75 -18.49 -11.75
CA SER A 334 0.87 -19.26 -10.53
C SER A 334 -0.38 -19.14 -9.66
N PRO A 335 -0.80 -20.24 -8.96
CA PRO A 335 -1.96 -20.22 -8.07
C PRO A 335 -1.84 -19.22 -6.93
N ASN A 336 -0.63 -18.98 -6.46
CA ASN A 336 -0.34 -18.03 -5.38
C ASN A 336 0.88 -17.19 -5.71
N LYS A 337 0.91 -16.00 -5.15
CA LYS A 337 2.07 -15.12 -5.13
C LYS A 337 2.22 -14.48 -3.75
N LEU A 338 3.45 -14.27 -3.32
CA LEU A 338 3.79 -13.34 -2.26
C LEU A 338 4.46 -12.13 -2.90
N GLY A 339 3.82 -10.98 -2.82
CA GLY A 339 4.36 -9.71 -3.30
C GLY A 339 5.07 -9.00 -2.16
N GLU A 340 6.39 -9.01 -2.18
CA GLU A 340 7.20 -8.21 -1.28
C GLU A 340 7.30 -6.77 -1.79
N ASP A 341 7.77 -5.89 -0.90
CA ASP A 341 7.70 -4.45 -1.09
C ASP A 341 8.88 -3.80 -0.36
N ILE A 342 10.05 -3.92 -0.96
CA ILE A 342 11.27 -3.33 -0.41
C ILE A 342 11.50 -1.93 -0.98
N SER A 343 11.98 -1.01 -0.14
CA SER A 343 12.47 0.28 -0.62
C SER A 343 13.97 0.38 -0.38
N ILE A 344 14.73 0.79 -1.39
CA ILE A 344 16.20 0.83 -1.39
C ILE A 344 16.69 2.15 -1.99
N PRO A 345 17.93 2.57 -1.68
CA PRO A 345 18.54 3.65 -2.43
C PRO A 345 18.53 3.36 -3.94
N ARG A 346 18.10 4.31 -4.75
CA ARG A 346 17.92 4.14 -6.22
C ARG A 346 19.17 3.63 -6.93
N SER A 347 20.34 4.05 -6.47
CA SER A 347 21.64 3.59 -7.00
C SER A 347 21.90 2.10 -6.77
N ALA A 348 21.21 1.48 -5.80
CA ALA A 348 21.35 0.07 -5.46
C ALA A 348 20.38 -0.86 -6.24
N ILE A 349 19.49 -0.31 -7.09
CA ILE A 349 18.53 -1.12 -7.86
C ILE A 349 19.19 -2.25 -8.65
N PRO A 350 20.31 -2.04 -9.41
CA PRO A 350 20.94 -3.14 -10.14
C PRO A 350 21.44 -4.26 -9.25
N GLU A 351 22.05 -3.91 -8.10
CA GLU A 351 22.57 -4.88 -7.15
C GLU A 351 21.44 -5.67 -6.48
N ALA A 352 20.36 -4.97 -6.08
CA ALA A 352 19.17 -5.61 -5.50
C ALA A 352 18.53 -6.60 -6.48
N VAL A 353 18.29 -6.19 -7.73
CA VAL A 353 17.67 -7.07 -8.72
C VAL A 353 18.57 -8.27 -9.03
N ALA A 354 19.88 -8.08 -9.16
CA ALA A 354 20.83 -9.19 -9.37
C ALA A 354 20.78 -10.18 -8.18
N ALA A 355 20.79 -9.66 -6.94
CA ALA A 355 20.69 -10.49 -5.74
C ALA A 355 19.36 -11.25 -5.66
N ILE A 356 18.23 -10.62 -6.00
CA ILE A 356 16.91 -11.26 -6.00
C ILE A 356 16.82 -12.35 -7.10
N LYS A 357 17.42 -12.14 -8.28
CA LYS A 357 17.53 -13.18 -9.31
C LYS A 357 18.35 -14.38 -8.83
N GLU A 358 19.43 -14.14 -8.04
CA GLU A 358 20.20 -15.22 -7.43
C GLU A 358 19.36 -15.98 -6.39
N ILE A 359 18.57 -15.29 -5.55
CA ILE A 359 17.63 -15.91 -4.62
C ILE A 359 16.63 -16.78 -5.37
N SER A 360 16.05 -16.28 -6.47
CA SER A 360 15.13 -17.04 -7.33
C SER A 360 15.76 -18.35 -7.81
N ARG A 361 17.00 -18.31 -8.31
CA ARG A 361 17.73 -19.49 -8.75
C ARG A 361 18.01 -20.46 -7.61
N LYS A 362 18.54 -19.96 -6.48
CA LYS A 362 18.90 -20.75 -5.30
C LYS A 362 17.70 -21.43 -4.66
N ARG A 363 16.57 -20.72 -4.55
CA ARG A 363 15.34 -21.26 -3.94
C ARG A 363 14.50 -22.09 -4.92
N GLY A 364 14.75 -21.96 -6.24
CA GLY A 364 14.01 -22.67 -7.29
C GLY A 364 12.54 -22.25 -7.37
N LEU A 365 12.26 -20.96 -7.14
CA LEU A 365 10.96 -20.34 -7.30
C LEU A 365 11.08 -19.13 -8.24
N PRO A 366 10.19 -18.95 -9.23
CA PRO A 366 10.19 -17.76 -10.07
C PRO A 366 9.89 -16.51 -9.24
N ILE A 367 10.66 -15.45 -9.45
CA ILE A 367 10.43 -14.14 -8.84
C ILE A 367 10.36 -13.11 -9.96
N ALA A 368 9.24 -12.43 -10.10
CA ALA A 368 9.04 -11.33 -11.03
C ALA A 368 9.25 -10.00 -10.30
N ILE A 369 10.07 -9.09 -10.88
CA ILE A 369 10.45 -7.83 -10.24
C ILE A 369 9.92 -6.67 -11.06
N PHE A 370 9.12 -5.83 -10.44
CA PHE A 370 8.69 -4.55 -11.00
C PHE A 370 8.61 -3.53 -9.87
N GLY A 371 8.40 -2.26 -10.20
CA GLY A 371 8.26 -1.26 -9.15
C GLY A 371 8.55 0.14 -9.62
N HIS A 372 8.59 1.04 -8.64
CA HIS A 372 8.75 2.48 -8.81
C HIS A 372 10.25 2.82 -8.79
N ALA A 373 10.92 2.72 -9.95
CA ALA A 373 12.38 2.95 -10.02
C ALA A 373 12.76 4.39 -9.65
N GLY A 374 11.83 5.34 -9.78
CA GLY A 374 12.05 6.73 -9.45
C GLY A 374 12.31 6.99 -7.97
N ASP A 375 11.70 6.22 -7.08
CA ASP A 375 11.85 6.34 -5.61
C ASP A 375 12.52 5.14 -4.93
N GLY A 376 12.85 4.09 -5.71
CA GLY A 376 13.57 2.92 -5.21
C GLY A 376 12.69 1.83 -4.61
N ASN A 377 11.38 1.93 -4.77
CA ASN A 377 10.44 0.92 -4.28
C ASN A 377 10.27 -0.22 -5.30
N LEU A 378 10.71 -1.40 -4.93
CA LEU A 378 10.64 -2.62 -5.75
C LEU A 378 9.64 -3.63 -5.17
N HIS A 379 8.91 -4.29 -6.07
CA HIS A 379 7.95 -5.34 -5.73
C HIS A 379 8.40 -6.70 -6.27
N PRO A 380 9.28 -7.43 -5.59
CA PRO A 380 9.59 -8.81 -5.90
C PRO A 380 8.36 -9.69 -5.61
N ASN A 381 7.83 -10.35 -6.62
CA ASN A 381 6.68 -11.24 -6.49
C ASN A 381 7.14 -12.68 -6.62
N ILE A 382 7.14 -13.42 -5.51
CA ILE A 382 7.51 -14.84 -5.42
C ILE A 382 6.29 -15.66 -5.85
N LEU A 383 6.44 -16.47 -6.89
CA LEU A 383 5.37 -17.30 -7.43
C LEU A 383 5.48 -18.72 -6.87
N PHE A 384 4.39 -19.23 -6.28
CA PHE A 384 4.39 -20.55 -5.64
C PHE A 384 2.98 -21.16 -5.59
N ASP A 385 2.88 -22.43 -5.18
CA ASP A 385 1.62 -23.10 -4.85
C ASP A 385 1.56 -23.38 -3.35
N LYS A 386 0.62 -22.73 -2.63
CA LYS A 386 0.44 -22.92 -1.18
C LYS A 386 0.01 -24.33 -0.78
N ARG A 387 -0.42 -25.16 -1.74
CA ARG A 387 -0.78 -26.57 -1.49
C ARG A 387 0.46 -27.46 -1.40
N ASP A 388 1.61 -27.00 -1.88
CA ASP A 388 2.90 -27.68 -1.76
C ASP A 388 3.70 -27.12 -0.58
N PRO A 389 3.81 -27.87 0.56
CA PRO A 389 4.55 -27.41 1.73
C PRO A 389 6.01 -27.06 1.42
N ALA A 390 6.65 -27.77 0.48
CA ALA A 390 8.04 -27.52 0.13
C ALA A 390 8.19 -26.16 -0.58
N GLN A 391 7.22 -25.76 -1.42
CA GLN A 391 7.23 -24.44 -2.03
C GLN A 391 6.94 -23.34 -1.00
N VAL A 392 6.08 -23.60 -0.01
CA VAL A 392 5.82 -22.66 1.09
C VAL A 392 7.11 -22.37 1.87
N GLU A 393 7.88 -23.40 2.24
CA GLU A 393 9.16 -23.19 2.95
C GLU A 393 10.20 -22.46 2.07
N LYS A 394 10.29 -22.81 0.80
CA LYS A 394 11.15 -22.08 -0.14
C LYS A 394 10.74 -20.61 -0.28
N MET A 395 9.44 -20.31 -0.33
CA MET A 395 8.89 -18.97 -0.41
C MET A 395 9.25 -18.16 0.84
N LYS A 396 9.08 -18.72 2.05
CA LYS A 396 9.50 -18.06 3.29
C LYS A 396 10.99 -17.72 3.25
N GLY A 397 11.83 -18.70 2.95
CA GLY A 397 13.27 -18.47 2.84
C GLY A 397 13.62 -17.41 1.77
N ALA A 398 12.91 -17.36 0.64
CA ALA A 398 13.12 -16.34 -0.37
C ALA A 398 12.74 -14.92 0.13
N ALA A 399 11.61 -14.80 0.84
CA ALA A 399 11.18 -13.54 1.43
C ALA A 399 12.19 -13.02 2.47
N ALA A 400 12.65 -13.89 3.38
CA ALA A 400 13.68 -13.54 4.36
C ALA A 400 15.00 -13.10 3.69
N ASP A 401 15.44 -13.83 2.66
CA ASP A 401 16.64 -13.45 1.88
C ASP A 401 16.46 -12.09 1.20
N ILE A 402 15.27 -11.78 0.63
CA ILE A 402 14.95 -10.49 0.00
C ILE A 402 15.01 -9.35 1.02
N PHE A 403 14.43 -9.51 2.21
CA PHE A 403 14.55 -8.53 3.29
C PHE A 403 16.01 -8.30 3.68
N GLY A 404 16.79 -9.37 3.81
CA GLY A 404 18.22 -9.26 4.06
C GLY A 404 18.98 -8.49 2.97
N VAL A 405 18.57 -8.60 1.69
CA VAL A 405 19.13 -7.79 0.60
C VAL A 405 18.80 -6.30 0.80
N ALA A 406 17.53 -5.98 1.06
CA ALA A 406 17.09 -4.59 1.26
C ALA A 406 17.87 -3.91 2.39
N LEU A 407 17.95 -4.56 3.56
CA LEU A 407 18.66 -4.00 4.73
C LEU A 407 20.15 -3.84 4.49
N ARG A 408 20.84 -4.80 3.86
CA ARG A 408 22.26 -4.66 3.52
C ARG A 408 22.56 -3.49 2.57
N LEU A 409 21.59 -3.15 1.72
CA LEU A 409 21.71 -2.04 0.77
C LEU A 409 21.28 -0.69 1.37
N GLY A 410 21.01 -0.63 2.68
CA GLY A 410 20.54 0.59 3.35
C GLY A 410 19.10 0.96 3.06
N GLY A 411 18.27 -0.04 2.71
CA GLY A 411 16.84 0.09 2.47
C GLY A 411 16.00 -0.34 3.66
N THR A 412 14.71 -0.59 3.43
CA THR A 412 13.70 -0.98 4.43
C THR A 412 12.80 -2.10 3.91
N LEU A 413 12.12 -2.78 4.84
CA LEU A 413 11.25 -3.95 4.58
C LEU A 413 9.97 -3.60 3.81
N SER A 414 9.50 -2.35 3.89
CA SER A 414 8.24 -1.95 3.27
C SER A 414 8.28 -0.49 2.84
N GLY A 415 8.07 -0.26 1.54
CA GLY A 415 7.93 1.07 0.96
C GLY A 415 6.51 1.63 1.11
N GLU A 416 5.47 0.78 0.86
CA GLU A 416 4.09 1.25 0.81
C GLU A 416 3.03 0.23 1.29
N HIS A 417 3.35 -1.08 1.38
CA HIS A 417 2.34 -2.10 1.74
C HIS A 417 2.03 -2.14 3.24
N GLY A 418 2.91 -1.61 4.09
CA GLY A 418 2.86 -1.75 5.53
C GLY A 418 3.55 -3.03 6.04
N VAL A 419 3.55 -3.20 7.33
CA VAL A 419 4.19 -4.31 8.06
C VAL A 419 3.21 -5.46 8.31
N GLY A 420 2.02 -5.11 8.78
CA GLY A 420 0.96 -6.07 9.12
C GLY A 420 1.40 -7.14 10.09
N SER A 421 1.00 -8.38 9.79
CA SER A 421 1.49 -9.58 10.47
C SER A 421 2.60 -10.30 9.70
N LEU A 422 2.75 -10.03 8.40
CA LEU A 422 3.69 -10.77 7.55
C LEU A 422 5.13 -10.34 7.74
N LYS A 423 5.39 -9.05 8.00
CA LYS A 423 6.75 -8.51 8.10
C LYS A 423 7.19 -8.20 9.53
N ARG A 424 6.29 -8.25 10.51
CA ARG A 424 6.58 -7.84 11.90
C ARG A 424 7.75 -8.59 12.54
N ALA A 425 7.98 -9.86 12.17
CA ALA A 425 9.08 -10.67 12.68
C ALA A 425 10.47 -10.14 12.26
N PHE A 426 10.53 -9.35 11.20
CA PHE A 426 11.76 -8.76 10.67
C PHE A 426 11.97 -7.31 11.12
N LEU A 427 11.01 -6.72 11.82
CA LEU A 427 11.01 -5.28 12.10
C LEU A 427 12.18 -4.86 13.01
N GLU A 428 12.59 -5.73 13.95
CA GLU A 428 13.74 -5.46 14.82
C GLU A 428 15.05 -5.42 14.03
N GLN A 429 15.15 -6.18 12.93
CA GLN A 429 16.33 -6.16 12.05
C GLN A 429 16.45 -4.85 11.28
N ASP A 430 15.32 -4.18 11.00
CA ASP A 430 15.25 -2.89 10.30
C ASP A 430 15.46 -1.72 11.27
N LEU A 431 14.74 -1.71 12.39
CA LEU A 431 14.64 -0.55 13.29
C LEU A 431 15.50 -0.65 14.56
N GLY A 432 15.90 -1.86 14.95
CA GLY A 432 16.57 -2.13 16.23
C GLY A 432 15.62 -2.24 17.42
N ALA A 433 16.07 -2.89 18.50
CA ALA A 433 15.28 -3.19 19.69
C ALA A 433 14.72 -1.94 20.38
N ASP A 434 15.54 -0.89 20.55
CA ASP A 434 15.12 0.34 21.25
C ASP A 434 13.94 1.04 20.57
N ALA A 435 13.93 1.05 19.21
CA ALA A 435 12.80 1.63 18.49
C ALA A 435 11.52 0.79 18.64
N ILE A 436 11.65 -0.55 18.67
CA ILE A 436 10.53 -1.45 18.94
C ILE A 436 9.96 -1.21 20.33
N ASP A 437 10.81 -1.03 21.34
CA ASP A 437 10.38 -0.74 22.72
C ASP A 437 9.60 0.58 22.81
N VAL A 438 10.05 1.63 22.11
CA VAL A 438 9.33 2.90 22.05
C VAL A 438 7.96 2.73 21.35
N MET A 439 7.89 2.00 20.24
CA MET A 439 6.63 1.73 19.54
C MET A 439 5.66 0.92 20.43
N ALA A 440 6.18 -0.09 21.16
CA ALA A 440 5.39 -0.87 22.11
C ALA A 440 4.87 -0.01 23.26
N ALA A 441 5.67 0.93 23.79
CA ALA A 441 5.26 1.87 24.83
C ALA A 441 4.14 2.79 24.33
N ILE A 442 4.22 3.31 23.10
CA ILE A 442 3.15 4.12 22.47
C ILE A 442 1.86 3.31 22.35
N LYS A 443 1.96 2.06 21.84
CA LYS A 443 0.81 1.16 21.75
C LYS A 443 0.17 0.91 23.11
N ALA A 444 0.96 0.60 24.12
CA ALA A 444 0.49 0.35 25.50
C ALA A 444 -0.15 1.59 26.13
N ALA A 445 0.34 2.79 25.83
CA ALA A 445 -0.25 4.05 26.31
C ALA A 445 -1.64 4.33 25.73
N LEU A 446 -1.88 3.98 24.46
CA LEU A 446 -3.14 4.23 23.75
C LEU A 446 -4.13 3.05 23.84
N ASP A 447 -3.62 1.82 23.96
CA ASP A 447 -4.40 0.59 24.02
C ASP A 447 -3.79 -0.42 25.00
N PRO A 448 -3.82 -0.16 26.31
CA PRO A 448 -3.23 -1.02 27.34
C PRO A 448 -3.87 -2.41 27.41
N LYS A 449 -5.08 -2.61 26.88
CA LYS A 449 -5.77 -3.90 26.79
C LYS A 449 -5.44 -4.66 25.51
N ASN A 450 -4.70 -4.03 24.60
CA ASN A 450 -4.31 -4.60 23.30
C ASN A 450 -5.51 -5.17 22.50
N ILE A 451 -6.63 -4.44 22.47
CA ILE A 451 -7.82 -4.83 21.72
C ILE A 451 -7.83 -4.34 20.27
N LEU A 452 -7.09 -3.26 19.95
CA LEU A 452 -7.01 -2.69 18.61
C LEU A 452 -6.00 -3.46 17.75
N ASN A 453 -6.50 -4.15 16.75
CA ASN A 453 -5.76 -4.91 15.73
C ASN A 453 -4.56 -5.70 16.29
N PRO A 454 -4.76 -6.55 17.31
CA PRO A 454 -3.66 -7.22 18.00
C PRO A 454 -2.89 -8.16 17.04
N GLY A 455 -1.57 -8.25 17.24
CA GLY A 455 -0.69 -9.08 16.41
C GLY A 455 -0.27 -8.47 15.10
N LYS A 456 -0.38 -7.14 14.97
CA LYS A 456 0.09 -6.36 13.81
C LYS A 456 1.19 -5.40 14.23
N VAL A 457 2.04 -5.07 13.26
CA VAL A 457 3.14 -4.10 13.35
C VAL A 457 4.21 -4.52 14.38
N ILE A 458 3.89 -4.48 15.67
CA ILE A 458 4.86 -4.71 16.75
C ILE A 458 5.16 -6.21 16.89
N PRO A 459 6.45 -6.63 16.92
CA PRO A 459 6.86 -8.01 17.18
C PRO A 459 6.38 -8.52 18.55
N GLY A 460 6.29 -9.83 18.69
CA GLY A 460 6.00 -10.49 19.97
C GLY A 460 4.84 -11.49 19.89
N PRO A 461 4.70 -12.36 20.90
CA PRO A 461 3.68 -13.40 20.93
C PRO A 461 2.27 -12.77 21.03
N VAL A 462 1.34 -13.35 20.32
CA VAL A 462 -0.09 -12.98 20.40
C VAL A 462 -0.82 -14.15 21.04
N PRO A 463 -1.43 -13.98 22.24
CA PRO A 463 -2.13 -15.05 22.91
C PRO A 463 -3.20 -15.71 22.03
N GLY A 464 -3.16 -17.06 21.93
CA GLY A 464 -4.14 -17.83 21.17
C GLY A 464 -3.97 -17.81 19.64
N VAL A 465 -2.94 -17.17 19.12
CA VAL A 465 -2.59 -17.17 17.69
C VAL A 465 -1.33 -17.97 17.49
N LYS A 466 -1.40 -19.06 16.69
CA LYS A 466 -0.21 -19.55 16.00
C LYS A 466 0.17 -18.48 14.98
N GLU A 467 1.43 -18.11 14.92
CA GLU A 467 1.91 -17.21 13.88
C GLU A 467 1.45 -17.73 12.52
N LEU A 468 0.99 -16.81 11.65
CA LEU A 468 0.56 -17.17 10.29
C LEU A 468 1.69 -17.82 9.50
N PHE A 469 2.93 -17.45 9.86
CA PHE A 469 4.16 -18.07 9.44
C PHE A 469 5.08 -18.20 10.64
N ASP A 470 5.54 -19.42 10.90
CA ASP A 470 6.74 -19.64 11.69
C ASP A 470 7.94 -19.31 10.78
N TRP A 471 8.54 -18.15 10.98
CA TRP A 471 9.74 -17.70 10.26
C TRP A 471 11.02 -18.29 10.87
N SER A 472 10.92 -19.05 11.97
CA SER A 472 12.05 -19.61 12.69
C SER A 472 12.60 -20.92 12.08
N SER A 473 11.99 -21.41 11.00
CA SER A 473 12.39 -22.64 10.30
C SER A 473 13.27 -22.41 9.09
#